data_16087ef75090c2b320c3a670e7f58915
#
_entry.id   16087ef75090c2b320c3a670e7f58915
#
_cell.length_a   1.000
_cell.length_b   1.000
_cell.length_c   1.000
_cell.angle_alpha   90.00
_cell.angle_beta   90.00
_cell.angle_gamma   90.00
#
_symmetry.space_group_name_H-M   'P 1'
#
loop_
_entity.id
_entity.type
_entity.pdbx_description
1 polymer ?
#
loop_
_entity_poly.entity_id
_entity_poly.type
_entity_poly.pdbx_seq_one_letter_code
_entity_poly.pdbx_strand_id
1 'polypeptide(L)'
;MGRIIGIDLGTTNSCVAILEGNTPKVIENSEGARTTPSIVAYMEDGEILVGAPAKRQAVTNPANTLYAVKRLIGRKFQEDAVQKDITLMPYKIVKAENGDAWVQVREDRLAPPQISAEVLRKMKRTAEEYLGEEVTEAVITVPAYFNDSQRQATKDAGKIAGLPSMTWVVAPSTCRSLRSPTLMARSSLKCSRPTATPSSVVKISTSASSIT
;
A
#
# COMPACT_ATOMS: atom_id res chain seq x y z
N MET A 1 13.60 -12.35 -17.10
CA MET A 1 13.35 -10.99 -16.59
C MET A 1 12.07 -11.05 -15.79
N GLY A 2 12.12 -10.77 -14.47
CA GLY A 2 10.94 -10.77 -13.62
C GLY A 2 9.93 -9.73 -14.11
N ARG A 3 8.64 -10.04 -13.98
CA ARG A 3 7.60 -9.09 -14.34
C ARG A 3 7.46 -8.00 -13.27
N ILE A 4 7.26 -6.77 -13.71
CA ILE A 4 7.04 -5.63 -12.82
C ILE A 4 5.53 -5.49 -12.61
N ILE A 5 5.10 -5.42 -11.37
CA ILE A 5 3.71 -5.13 -11.00
C ILE A 5 3.54 -3.69 -10.53
N GLY A 6 2.36 -3.12 -10.74
CA GLY A 6 1.97 -1.83 -10.19
C GLY A 6 1.03 -2.04 -9.01
N ILE A 7 1.33 -1.45 -7.85
CA ILE A 7 0.47 -1.50 -6.67
C ILE A 7 0.03 -0.10 -6.29
N ASP A 8 -1.27 0.12 -6.17
CA ASP A 8 -1.81 1.27 -5.47
C ASP A 8 -2.15 0.86 -4.03
N LEU A 9 -1.28 1.23 -3.11
CA LEU A 9 -1.48 1.00 -1.68
C LEU A 9 -2.36 2.12 -1.12
N GLY A 10 -3.66 1.96 -1.15
CA GLY A 10 -4.61 2.98 -0.67
C GLY A 10 -4.86 2.91 0.84
N THR A 11 -5.39 3.99 1.42
CA THR A 11 -5.78 4.03 2.85
C THR A 11 -6.95 3.11 3.15
N THR A 12 -7.90 2.99 2.23
CA THR A 12 -9.13 2.19 2.40
C THR A 12 -9.09 0.91 1.57
N ASN A 13 -8.69 1.02 0.31
CA ASN A 13 -8.59 -0.11 -0.62
C ASN A 13 -7.28 -0.03 -1.38
N SER A 14 -6.73 -1.18 -1.69
CA SER A 14 -5.53 -1.34 -2.53
C SER A 14 -5.88 -2.12 -3.79
N CYS A 15 -5.10 -1.95 -4.84
CA CYS A 15 -5.22 -2.75 -6.05
C CYS A 15 -3.85 -3.07 -6.65
N VAL A 16 -3.80 -4.12 -7.45
CA VAL A 16 -2.61 -4.53 -8.19
C VAL A 16 -2.91 -4.61 -9.67
N ALA A 17 -1.96 -4.19 -10.49
CA ALA A 17 -2.06 -4.19 -11.93
C ALA A 17 -0.77 -4.72 -12.56
N ILE A 18 -0.91 -5.31 -13.73
CA ILE A 18 0.20 -5.74 -14.59
C ILE A 18 0.12 -5.04 -15.94
N LEU A 19 1.20 -5.13 -16.70
CA LEU A 19 1.23 -4.70 -18.08
C LEU A 19 1.13 -5.94 -18.99
N GLU A 20 -0.01 -6.10 -19.68
CA GLU A 20 -0.16 -7.08 -20.74
C GLU A 20 0.15 -6.42 -22.10
N GLY A 21 1.34 -6.69 -22.65
CA GLY A 21 1.86 -5.92 -23.79
C GLY A 21 2.03 -4.44 -23.41
N ASN A 22 1.26 -3.55 -24.02
CA ASN A 22 1.25 -2.10 -23.72
C ASN A 22 -0.02 -1.65 -22.97
N THR A 23 -0.87 -2.58 -22.54
CA THR A 23 -2.14 -2.26 -21.87
C THR A 23 -2.07 -2.60 -20.39
N PRO A 24 -2.29 -1.64 -19.49
CA PRO A 24 -2.37 -1.91 -18.06
C PRO A 24 -3.68 -2.64 -17.74
N LYS A 25 -3.58 -3.72 -16.99
CA LYS A 25 -4.70 -4.54 -16.54
C LYS A 25 -4.70 -4.67 -15.03
N VAL A 26 -5.78 -4.30 -14.40
CA VAL A 26 -5.99 -4.53 -12.96
C VAL A 26 -6.40 -5.98 -12.76
N ILE A 27 -5.73 -6.66 -11.85
CA ILE A 27 -5.96 -8.08 -11.55
C ILE A 27 -7.08 -8.20 -10.52
N GLU A 28 -7.93 -9.18 -10.69
CA GLU A 28 -8.93 -9.58 -9.71
C GLU A 28 -8.26 -10.43 -8.62
N ASN A 29 -8.64 -10.19 -7.37
CA ASN A 29 -8.17 -10.98 -6.25
C ASN A 29 -8.92 -12.32 -6.14
N SER A 30 -8.54 -13.16 -5.18
CA SER A 30 -9.15 -14.46 -4.93
C SER A 30 -10.66 -14.39 -4.60
N GLU A 31 -11.15 -13.21 -4.24
CA GLU A 31 -12.57 -12.94 -3.98
C GLU A 31 -13.32 -12.39 -5.23
N GLY A 32 -12.67 -12.36 -6.40
CA GLY A 32 -13.25 -11.85 -7.65
C GLY A 32 -13.38 -10.32 -7.72
N ALA A 33 -12.74 -9.60 -6.80
CA ALA A 33 -12.79 -8.14 -6.76
C ALA A 33 -11.49 -7.52 -7.30
N ARG A 34 -11.61 -6.38 -8.00
CA ARG A 34 -10.45 -5.62 -8.52
C ARG A 34 -9.75 -4.75 -7.48
N THR A 35 -10.34 -4.63 -6.30
CA THR A 35 -9.78 -3.91 -5.16
C THR A 35 -9.86 -4.78 -3.93
N THR A 36 -8.84 -4.67 -3.08
CA THR A 36 -8.75 -5.37 -1.80
C THR A 36 -8.81 -4.35 -0.68
N PRO A 37 -9.68 -4.48 0.32
CA PRO A 37 -9.67 -3.62 1.49
C PRO A 37 -8.29 -3.61 2.16
N SER A 38 -7.77 -2.42 2.48
CA SER A 38 -6.50 -2.25 3.20
C SER A 38 -6.70 -2.47 4.69
N ILE A 39 -7.16 -3.68 5.04
CA ILE A 39 -7.51 -4.11 6.39
C ILE A 39 -6.75 -5.39 6.71
N VAL A 40 -6.15 -5.44 7.89
CA VAL A 40 -5.40 -6.59 8.39
C VAL A 40 -5.95 -6.96 9.77
N ALA A 41 -6.26 -8.22 9.98
CA ALA A 41 -6.72 -8.74 11.28
C ALA A 41 -5.79 -9.84 11.77
N TYR A 42 -5.44 -9.76 13.04
CA TYR A 42 -4.62 -10.75 13.74
C TYR A 42 -5.52 -11.61 14.62
N MET A 43 -5.62 -12.88 14.25
CA MET A 43 -6.52 -13.85 14.90
C MET A 43 -5.85 -14.51 16.11
N GLU A 44 -6.64 -15.12 16.99
CA GLU A 44 -6.15 -15.73 18.24
C GLU A 44 -5.22 -16.92 18.03
N ASP A 45 -5.44 -17.65 16.99
CA ASP A 45 -4.61 -18.79 16.54
C ASP A 45 -3.30 -18.38 15.85
N GLY A 46 -3.05 -17.08 15.73
CA GLY A 46 -1.88 -16.53 15.04
C GLY A 46 -2.08 -16.34 13.52
N GLU A 47 -3.25 -16.68 12.98
CA GLU A 47 -3.57 -16.40 11.57
C GLU A 47 -3.66 -14.89 11.32
N ILE A 48 -3.18 -14.46 10.16
CA ILE A 48 -3.27 -13.07 9.69
C ILE A 48 -4.23 -13.03 8.49
N LEU A 49 -5.38 -12.40 8.68
CA LEU A 49 -6.34 -12.17 7.61
C LEU A 49 -6.10 -10.81 6.97
N VAL A 50 -6.21 -10.74 5.62
CA VAL A 50 -6.03 -9.49 4.87
C VAL A 50 -7.17 -9.31 3.88
N GLY A 51 -7.67 -8.09 3.79
CA GLY A 51 -8.70 -7.72 2.82
C GLY A 51 -10.12 -8.02 3.29
N ALA A 52 -10.95 -8.60 2.41
CA ALA A 52 -12.36 -8.86 2.70
C ALA A 52 -12.58 -9.84 3.88
N PRO A 53 -11.79 -10.91 4.07
CA PRO A 53 -11.89 -11.75 5.26
C PRO A 53 -11.66 -10.96 6.56
N ALA A 54 -10.60 -10.12 6.61
CA ALA A 54 -10.34 -9.26 7.76
C ALA A 54 -11.49 -8.28 8.03
N LYS A 55 -12.06 -7.71 6.98
CA LYS A 55 -13.19 -6.79 7.09
C LYS A 55 -14.43 -7.46 7.66
N ARG A 56 -14.74 -8.70 7.24
CA ARG A 56 -15.94 -9.42 7.71
C ARG A 56 -15.92 -9.70 9.21
N GLN A 57 -14.76 -10.03 9.76
CA GLN A 57 -14.62 -10.34 11.19
C GLN A 57 -14.32 -9.11 12.07
N ALA A 58 -14.21 -7.90 11.50
CA ALA A 58 -13.86 -6.69 12.23
C ALA A 58 -14.81 -6.37 13.40
N VAL A 59 -16.06 -6.76 13.29
CA VAL A 59 -17.07 -6.55 14.34
C VAL A 59 -16.79 -7.42 15.59
N THR A 60 -16.28 -8.63 15.39
CA THR A 60 -16.01 -9.58 16.48
C THR A 60 -14.62 -9.39 17.09
N ASN A 61 -13.67 -8.82 16.33
CA ASN A 61 -12.30 -8.60 16.77
C ASN A 61 -11.80 -7.19 16.46
N PRO A 62 -12.47 -6.13 16.93
CA PRO A 62 -12.14 -4.75 16.54
C PRO A 62 -10.77 -4.28 17.04
N ALA A 63 -10.33 -4.74 18.21
CA ALA A 63 -9.07 -4.34 18.82
C ALA A 63 -7.82 -4.83 18.04
N ASN A 64 -7.95 -5.96 17.34
CA ASN A 64 -6.86 -6.55 16.56
C ASN A 64 -7.12 -6.49 15.05
N THR A 65 -8.11 -5.71 14.62
CA THR A 65 -8.41 -5.46 13.20
C THR A 65 -8.00 -4.05 12.84
N LEU A 66 -6.95 -3.96 12.05
CA LEU A 66 -6.26 -2.71 11.73
C LEU A 66 -6.66 -2.21 10.35
N TYR A 67 -7.10 -0.97 10.28
CA TYR A 67 -7.44 -0.28 9.04
C TYR A 67 -6.90 1.15 9.06
N ALA A 68 -6.87 1.81 7.91
CA ALA A 68 -6.36 3.18 7.75
C ALA A 68 -4.89 3.36 8.23
N VAL A 69 -4.11 2.30 8.33
CA VAL A 69 -2.73 2.28 8.83
C VAL A 69 -1.81 3.22 8.03
N LYS A 70 -2.13 3.47 6.76
CA LYS A 70 -1.40 4.45 5.93
C LYS A 70 -1.37 5.86 6.53
N ARG A 71 -2.31 6.21 7.41
CA ARG A 71 -2.35 7.50 8.12
C ARG A 71 -1.28 7.61 9.20
N LEU A 72 -0.82 6.46 9.72
CA LEU A 72 0.20 6.38 10.78
C LEU A 72 1.62 6.21 10.22
N ILE A 73 1.75 5.79 8.95
CA ILE A 73 3.04 5.46 8.34
C ILE A 73 3.98 6.66 8.36
N GLY A 74 5.19 6.49 8.93
CA GLY A 74 6.22 7.51 9.02
C GLY A 74 5.85 8.75 9.86
N ARG A 75 4.86 8.64 10.77
CA ARG A 75 4.42 9.73 11.65
C ARG A 75 4.91 9.54 13.08
N LYS A 76 5.12 10.67 13.78
CA LYS A 76 5.41 10.67 15.20
C LYS A 76 4.13 10.57 16.03
N PHE A 77 4.22 9.88 17.17
CA PHE A 77 3.08 9.70 18.08
C PHE A 77 2.45 11.02 18.53
N GLN A 78 3.27 12.07 18.73
CA GLN A 78 2.83 13.36 19.23
C GLN A 78 2.17 14.26 18.17
N GLU A 79 2.13 13.85 16.89
CA GLU A 79 1.50 14.65 15.85
C GLU A 79 -0.02 14.74 16.07
N ASP A 80 -0.60 15.93 15.90
CA ASP A 80 -2.04 16.20 16.10
C ASP A 80 -2.93 15.25 15.28
N ALA A 81 -2.48 14.88 14.07
CA ALA A 81 -3.19 13.92 13.23
C ALA A 81 -3.26 12.54 13.86
N VAL A 82 -2.17 12.09 14.52
CA VAL A 82 -2.11 10.80 15.21
C VAL A 82 -2.94 10.86 16.49
N GLN A 83 -2.88 11.96 17.24
CA GLN A 83 -3.67 12.16 18.46
C GLN A 83 -5.18 12.11 18.18
N LYS A 84 -5.62 12.66 17.05
CA LYS A 84 -7.01 12.53 16.58
C LYS A 84 -7.35 11.08 16.23
N ASP A 85 -6.46 10.37 15.55
CA ASP A 85 -6.69 8.99 15.17
C ASP A 85 -6.78 8.06 16.40
N ILE A 86 -6.04 8.33 17.49
CA ILE A 86 -6.14 7.58 18.75
C ILE A 86 -7.56 7.58 19.32
N THR A 87 -8.28 8.69 19.16
CA THR A 87 -9.66 8.80 19.67
C THR A 87 -10.71 8.15 18.74
N LEU A 88 -10.36 7.90 17.48
CA LEU A 88 -11.28 7.40 16.45
C LEU A 88 -11.12 5.90 16.17
N MET A 89 -9.94 5.34 16.42
CA MET A 89 -9.64 3.96 16.08
C MET A 89 -10.00 3.01 17.23
N PRO A 90 -10.57 1.82 16.93
CA PRO A 90 -10.90 0.83 17.94
C PRO A 90 -9.67 0.07 18.45
N TYR A 91 -8.56 0.11 17.72
CA TYR A 91 -7.28 -0.49 18.10
C TYR A 91 -6.37 0.52 18.78
N LYS A 92 -5.43 0.05 19.56
CA LYS A 92 -4.58 0.90 20.39
C LYS A 92 -3.34 1.36 19.63
N ILE A 93 -3.16 2.68 19.52
CA ILE A 93 -1.96 3.31 18.99
C ILE A 93 -1.05 3.65 20.18
N VAL A 94 0.22 3.29 20.08
CA VAL A 94 1.21 3.43 21.15
C VAL A 94 2.45 4.18 20.66
N LYS A 95 3.17 4.80 21.59
CA LYS A 95 4.45 5.45 21.31
C LYS A 95 5.56 4.40 21.30
N ALA A 96 6.34 4.36 20.23
CA ALA A 96 7.57 3.58 20.17
C ALA A 96 8.74 4.29 20.89
N GLU A 97 9.83 3.57 21.12
CA GLU A 97 11.03 4.14 21.75
C GLU A 97 11.64 5.32 20.98
N ASN A 98 11.60 5.23 19.65
CA ASN A 98 12.05 6.30 18.74
C ASN A 98 11.03 7.45 18.58
N GLY A 99 9.89 7.39 19.30
CA GLY A 99 8.83 8.38 19.26
C GLY A 99 7.84 8.23 18.11
N ASP A 100 7.95 7.19 17.28
CA ASP A 100 7.01 6.92 16.19
C ASP A 100 5.67 6.39 16.70
N ALA A 101 4.61 6.55 15.89
CA ALA A 101 3.31 5.97 16.15
C ALA A 101 3.31 4.48 15.74
N TRP A 102 3.21 3.58 16.70
CA TRP A 102 3.08 2.14 16.48
C TRP A 102 1.68 1.68 16.89
N VAL A 103 1.32 0.46 16.52
CA VAL A 103 0.03 -0.14 16.85
C VAL A 103 0.28 -1.32 17.79
N GLN A 104 -0.48 -1.39 18.87
CA GLN A 104 -0.47 -2.54 19.75
C GLN A 104 -1.50 -3.57 19.25
N VAL A 105 -1.02 -4.78 19.02
CA VAL A 105 -1.83 -5.94 18.66
C VAL A 105 -1.57 -6.99 19.72
N ARG A 106 -2.55 -7.23 20.58
CA ARG A 106 -2.37 -8.07 21.76
C ARG A 106 -1.21 -7.58 22.62
N GLU A 107 -0.18 -8.41 22.81
CA GLU A 107 1.04 -8.07 23.55
C GLU A 107 2.14 -7.47 22.67
N ASP A 108 2.02 -7.62 21.35
CA ASP A 108 3.01 -7.15 20.39
C ASP A 108 2.80 -5.69 20.01
N ARG A 109 3.91 -5.03 19.67
CA ARG A 109 3.91 -3.68 19.13
C ARG A 109 4.41 -3.72 17.70
N LEU A 110 3.54 -3.38 16.76
CA LEU A 110 3.84 -3.42 15.33
C LEU A 110 4.02 -2.03 14.76
N ALA A 111 5.08 -1.86 13.98
CA ALA A 111 5.28 -0.65 13.20
C ALA A 111 4.31 -0.61 12.00
N PRO A 112 3.78 0.58 11.61
CA PRO A 112 2.91 0.70 10.45
C PRO A 112 3.45 0.10 9.14
N PRO A 113 4.76 0.14 8.84
CA PRO A 113 5.33 -0.58 7.70
C PRO A 113 5.13 -2.09 7.73
N GLN A 114 5.20 -2.72 8.90
CA GLN A 114 4.99 -4.17 9.05
C GLN A 114 3.54 -4.54 8.70
N ILE A 115 2.57 -3.77 9.19
CA ILE A 115 1.15 -3.98 8.90
C ILE A 115 0.85 -3.72 7.41
N SER A 116 1.44 -2.67 6.84
CA SER A 116 1.31 -2.36 5.42
C SER A 116 1.93 -3.44 4.54
N ALA A 117 2.98 -4.10 5.00
CA ALA A 117 3.62 -5.22 4.31
C ALA A 117 2.67 -6.42 4.15
N GLU A 118 1.75 -6.66 5.09
CA GLU A 118 0.75 -7.74 4.94
C GLU A 118 -0.20 -7.46 3.77
N VAL A 119 -0.62 -6.20 3.61
CA VAL A 119 -1.43 -5.80 2.44
C VAL A 119 -0.62 -5.97 1.15
N LEU A 120 0.65 -5.57 1.13
CA LEU A 120 1.53 -5.74 -0.03
C LEU A 120 1.78 -7.20 -0.35
N ARG A 121 1.93 -8.09 0.65
CA ARG A 121 2.04 -9.55 0.44
C ARG A 121 0.79 -10.11 -0.23
N LYS A 122 -0.41 -9.67 0.19
CA LYS A 122 -1.66 -10.07 -0.48
C LYS A 122 -1.69 -9.60 -1.93
N MET A 123 -1.23 -8.37 -2.21
CA MET A 123 -1.14 -7.86 -3.59
C MET A 123 -0.13 -8.64 -4.42
N LYS A 124 1.06 -8.91 -3.87
CA LYS A 124 2.09 -9.75 -4.50
C LYS A 124 1.53 -11.13 -4.84
N ARG A 125 0.95 -11.80 -3.85
CA ARG A 125 0.36 -13.13 -4.03
C ARG A 125 -0.73 -13.15 -5.10
N THR A 126 -1.63 -12.16 -5.10
CA THR A 126 -2.66 -12.02 -6.14
C THR A 126 -2.04 -11.92 -7.54
N ALA A 127 -0.93 -11.18 -7.67
CA ALA A 127 -0.23 -11.07 -8.95
C ALA A 127 0.47 -12.37 -9.35
N GLU A 128 1.10 -13.07 -8.41
CA GLU A 128 1.78 -14.33 -8.63
C GLU A 128 0.79 -15.45 -9.02
N GLU A 129 -0.36 -15.52 -8.35
CA GLU A 129 -1.45 -16.45 -8.67
C GLU A 129 -1.99 -16.21 -10.10
N TYR A 130 -2.08 -14.95 -10.52
CA TYR A 130 -2.52 -14.60 -11.87
C TYR A 130 -1.45 -14.89 -12.95
N LEU A 131 -0.19 -14.59 -12.66
CA LEU A 131 0.93 -14.69 -13.59
C LEU A 131 1.48 -16.12 -13.70
N GLY A 132 1.31 -16.94 -12.65
CA GLY A 132 1.93 -18.25 -12.54
C GLY A 132 3.46 -18.21 -12.32
N GLU A 133 4.00 -17.06 -11.95
CA GLU A 133 5.44 -16.85 -11.74
C GLU A 133 5.70 -15.93 -10.54
N GLU A 134 6.89 -16.03 -9.95
CA GLU A 134 7.30 -15.20 -8.82
C GLU A 134 7.50 -13.73 -9.24
N VAL A 135 7.05 -12.81 -8.39
CA VAL A 135 7.17 -11.36 -8.57
C VAL A 135 8.17 -10.80 -7.58
N THR A 136 9.24 -10.21 -8.10
CA THR A 136 10.32 -9.59 -7.31
C THR A 136 10.38 -8.08 -7.45
N GLU A 137 9.74 -7.52 -8.47
CA GLU A 137 9.78 -6.08 -8.78
C GLU A 137 8.38 -5.46 -8.70
N ALA A 138 8.28 -4.32 -8.02
CA ALA A 138 7.04 -3.59 -7.92
C ALA A 138 7.21 -2.07 -8.01
N VAL A 139 6.21 -1.41 -8.59
CA VAL A 139 6.04 0.05 -8.53
C VAL A 139 4.88 0.34 -7.59
N ILE A 140 5.15 1.03 -6.48
CA ILE A 140 4.13 1.36 -5.47
C ILE A 140 3.81 2.86 -5.54
N THR A 141 2.52 3.21 -5.58
CA THR A 141 2.10 4.61 -5.58
C THR A 141 2.16 5.21 -4.18
N VAL A 142 2.68 6.43 -4.09
CA VAL A 142 2.65 7.24 -2.86
C VAL A 142 2.00 8.59 -3.13
N PRO A 143 1.28 9.18 -2.16
CA PRO A 143 0.73 10.52 -2.32
C PRO A 143 1.82 11.58 -2.47
N ALA A 144 1.52 12.63 -3.24
CA ALA A 144 2.46 13.73 -3.46
C ALA A 144 2.87 14.47 -2.16
N TYR A 145 1.96 14.52 -1.19
CA TYR A 145 2.17 15.18 0.11
C TYR A 145 2.98 14.35 1.12
N PHE A 146 3.37 13.10 0.78
CA PHE A 146 4.20 12.29 1.66
C PHE A 146 5.59 12.92 1.82
N ASN A 147 6.04 13.04 3.06
CA ASN A 147 7.41 13.41 3.39
C ASN A 147 8.38 12.23 3.19
N ASP A 148 9.67 12.49 3.36
CA ASP A 148 10.70 11.46 3.12
C ASP A 148 10.61 10.29 4.11
N SER A 149 10.24 10.55 5.38
CA SER A 149 10.03 9.48 6.37
C SER A 149 8.89 8.56 5.96
N GLN A 150 7.78 9.10 5.46
CA GLN A 150 6.64 8.32 4.98
C GLN A 150 6.97 7.52 3.71
N ARG A 151 7.75 8.10 2.80
CA ARG A 151 8.24 7.43 1.60
C ARG A 151 9.19 6.29 1.95
N GLN A 152 10.12 6.53 2.88
CA GLN A 152 11.05 5.50 3.35
C GLN A 152 10.30 4.36 4.05
N ALA A 153 9.35 4.68 4.94
CA ALA A 153 8.54 3.68 5.61
C ALA A 153 7.69 2.83 4.64
N THR A 154 7.20 3.42 3.54
CA THR A 154 6.52 2.67 2.47
C THR A 154 7.49 1.74 1.74
N LYS A 155 8.73 2.19 1.53
CA LYS A 155 9.79 1.38 0.92
C LYS A 155 10.18 0.19 1.81
N ASP A 156 10.26 0.42 3.10
CA ASP A 156 10.55 -0.63 4.07
C ASP A 156 9.41 -1.65 4.13
N ALA A 157 8.13 -1.21 4.04
CA ALA A 157 6.99 -2.11 3.91
C ALA A 157 7.10 -3.01 2.67
N GLY A 158 7.53 -2.48 1.52
CA GLY A 158 7.76 -3.27 0.31
C GLY A 158 8.84 -4.32 0.48
N LYS A 159 9.97 -3.97 1.12
CA LYS A 159 11.04 -4.93 1.43
C LYS A 159 10.56 -6.04 2.35
N ILE A 160 9.83 -5.70 3.41
CA ILE A 160 9.25 -6.66 4.36
C ILE A 160 8.26 -7.59 3.64
N ALA A 161 7.55 -7.09 2.64
CA ALA A 161 6.62 -7.87 1.82
C ALA A 161 7.30 -8.81 0.82
N GLY A 162 8.63 -8.81 0.72
CA GLY A 162 9.38 -9.62 -0.23
C GLY A 162 9.40 -9.04 -1.65
N LEU A 163 9.42 -7.71 -1.76
CA LEU A 163 9.59 -6.95 -2.99
C LEU A 163 10.93 -6.16 -2.91
N PRO A 164 12.08 -6.84 -3.07
CA PRO A 164 13.39 -6.21 -2.87
C PRO A 164 13.69 -5.12 -3.89
N SER A 165 13.19 -5.27 -5.12
CA SER A 165 13.32 -4.26 -6.18
C SER A 165 12.04 -3.44 -6.27
N MET A 166 11.96 -2.38 -5.46
CA MET A 166 10.78 -1.52 -5.41
C MET A 166 11.12 -0.08 -5.80
N THR A 167 10.32 0.45 -6.72
CA THR A 167 10.29 1.88 -7.07
C THR A 167 8.96 2.48 -6.62
N TRP A 168 8.97 3.72 -6.17
CA TRP A 168 7.74 4.45 -5.86
C TRP A 168 7.48 5.54 -6.90
N VAL A 169 6.20 5.76 -7.19
CA VAL A 169 5.73 6.81 -8.08
C VAL A 169 4.78 7.72 -7.32
N VAL A 170 4.99 9.01 -7.46
CA VAL A 170 4.12 10.01 -6.86
C VAL A 170 2.81 10.07 -7.64
N ALA A 171 1.72 9.65 -7.02
CA ALA A 171 0.39 9.80 -7.59
C ALA A 171 -0.07 11.26 -7.45
N PRO A 172 -0.54 11.93 -8.53
CA PRO A 172 -1.12 13.26 -8.42
C PRO A 172 -2.37 13.23 -7.54
N SER A 173 -2.54 14.26 -6.71
CA SER A 173 -3.66 14.38 -5.76
C SER A 173 -5.05 14.38 -6.42
N THR A 174 -5.12 14.65 -7.71
CA THR A 174 -6.33 14.64 -8.55
C THR A 174 -6.90 13.23 -8.79
N CYS A 175 -6.17 12.15 -8.50
CA CYS A 175 -6.68 10.79 -8.65
C CYS A 175 -7.79 10.41 -7.63
N ARG A 176 -8.14 11.30 -6.71
CA ARG A 176 -9.24 11.07 -5.74
C ARG A 176 -10.63 10.92 -6.38
N SER A 177 -10.83 11.43 -7.59
CA SER A 177 -12.14 11.41 -8.27
C SER A 177 -12.25 10.39 -9.41
N LEU A 178 -11.16 9.76 -9.80
CA LEU A 178 -11.17 8.82 -10.91
C LEU A 178 -11.42 7.40 -10.37
N ARG A 179 -12.69 7.02 -10.36
CA ARG A 179 -13.15 5.64 -10.09
C ARG A 179 -12.70 4.63 -11.16
N SER A 180 -11.78 4.98 -12.05
CA SER A 180 -11.31 4.08 -13.09
C SER A 180 -9.92 3.53 -12.78
N PRO A 181 -9.81 2.25 -12.41
CA PRO A 181 -8.54 1.57 -12.14
C PRO A 181 -7.57 1.60 -13.33
N THR A 182 -8.10 1.71 -14.53
CA THR A 182 -7.35 1.70 -15.79
C THR A 182 -6.43 2.91 -15.96
N LEU A 183 -6.81 4.07 -15.42
CA LEU A 183 -5.99 5.28 -15.52
C LEU A 183 -4.81 5.26 -14.54
N MET A 184 -5.00 4.67 -13.35
CA MET A 184 -3.93 4.48 -12.36
C MET A 184 -2.84 3.53 -12.88
N ALA A 185 -3.25 2.43 -13.51
CA ALA A 185 -2.31 1.47 -14.09
C ALA A 185 -1.44 2.09 -15.20
N ARG A 186 -1.98 3.01 -16.01
CA ARG A 186 -1.22 3.71 -17.07
C ARG A 186 -0.16 4.65 -16.51
N SER A 187 -0.41 5.34 -15.41
CA SER A 187 0.58 6.27 -14.82
C SER A 187 1.68 5.53 -14.07
N SER A 188 1.37 4.41 -13.44
CA SER A 188 2.35 3.61 -12.69
C SER A 188 3.31 2.83 -13.58
N LEU A 189 2.88 2.41 -14.77
CA LEU A 189 3.64 1.50 -15.65
C LEU A 189 4.38 2.22 -16.79
N LYS A 190 4.20 3.52 -17.00
CA LYS A 190 4.97 4.32 -17.97
C LYS A 190 6.34 4.77 -17.49
N CYS A 191 6.82 4.26 -16.35
CA CYS A 191 8.16 4.55 -15.87
C CYS A 191 9.18 3.76 -16.72
N SER A 192 9.76 4.43 -17.73
CA SER A 192 10.94 3.93 -18.44
C SER A 192 12.08 3.74 -17.42
N ARG A 193 12.80 2.62 -17.53
CA ARG A 193 13.95 2.24 -16.72
C ARG A 193 14.85 3.45 -16.41
N PRO A 194 15.10 3.80 -15.16
CA PRO A 194 16.23 4.67 -14.85
C PRO A 194 17.50 3.84 -14.90
N THR A 195 18.44 4.22 -15.74
CA THR A 195 19.86 3.85 -15.60
C THR A 195 20.34 4.32 -14.23
N ALA A 196 20.98 3.42 -13.53
CA ALA A 196 21.44 3.52 -12.15
C ALA A 196 22.04 4.88 -11.76
N THR A 197 21.30 5.65 -10.92
CA THR A 197 21.86 6.55 -9.90
C THR A 197 20.82 6.78 -8.82
N PRO A 198 21.17 6.81 -7.52
CA PRO A 198 20.20 6.81 -6.43
C PRO A 198 19.69 8.21 -6.05
N SER A 199 19.21 9.01 -6.99
CA SER A 199 18.67 10.34 -6.69
C SER A 199 17.89 10.93 -7.87
N SER A 200 16.89 10.26 -8.40
CA SER A 200 16.02 10.90 -9.39
C SER A 200 14.54 10.75 -9.06
N VAL A 201 13.98 11.87 -8.61
CA VAL A 201 12.53 12.11 -8.56
C VAL A 201 12.04 12.22 -10.00
N VAL A 202 11.32 11.22 -10.50
CA VAL A 202 10.67 11.32 -11.81
C VAL A 202 9.40 12.14 -11.65
N LYS A 203 9.42 13.40 -12.09
CA LYS A 203 8.24 14.23 -12.30
C LYS A 203 7.58 13.82 -13.61
N ILE A 204 6.40 13.24 -13.55
CA ILE A 204 5.57 13.05 -14.74
C ILE A 204 4.77 14.33 -14.95
N SER A 205 5.13 15.12 -15.97
CA SER A 205 4.32 16.23 -16.46
C SER A 205 3.17 15.66 -17.30
N THR A 206 1.93 15.90 -16.89
CA THR A 206 0.74 15.68 -17.71
C THR A 206 0.59 16.87 -18.64
N SER A 207 0.96 16.71 -19.92
CA SER A 207 0.49 17.62 -20.95
C SER A 207 -0.98 17.29 -21.24
N ALA A 208 -1.87 18.15 -20.78
CA ALA A 208 -3.26 18.14 -21.20
C ALA A 208 -3.32 18.67 -22.63
N SER A 209 -3.46 17.80 -23.62
CA SER A 209 -3.89 18.20 -24.96
C SER A 209 -5.37 18.45 -24.93
N SER A 210 -5.74 19.72 -25.03
CA SER A 210 -7.09 20.16 -25.34
C SER A 210 -7.49 19.58 -26.69
N ILE A 211 -8.56 18.83 -26.74
CA ILE A 211 -9.28 18.52 -27.96
C ILE A 211 -10.58 19.32 -27.90
N THR A 212 -10.68 20.27 -28.80
CA THR A 212 -11.88 21.00 -29.20
C THR A 212 -12.91 20.05 -29.75
#